data_f739c55172af59ca44ae654ccd5260e3
#
_entry.id   f739c55172af59ca44ae654ccd5260e3
#
_cell.length_a   1.000
_cell.length_b   1.000
_cell.length_c   1.000
_cell.angle_alpha   90.00
_cell.angle_beta   90.00
_cell.angle_gamma   90.00
#
_symmetry.space_group_name_H-M   'P 1'
#
loop_
_entity.id
_entity.type
_entity.pdbx_description
1 polymer ?
#
loop_
_entity_poly.entity_id
_entity_poly.type
_entity_poly.pdbx_seq_one_letter_code
_entity_poly.pdbx_strand_id
1 'polypeptide(L)'
;MRFSLSLASMCRTTATKAHKASLLLCCALGLGFAPSFTPALARNVTDMSGTVVTVPDTPTAIADLWFAHNEILVMLGAAAKIKVTAENPKDSPWLFKVAPVLLSARTGVRPESANPEDLLARKIDLVFVPQRATAETLRHASLPTLDAHYATLPDMLRSLDMTAQALGTPEAHSTAHLYRSQMEHMLALLQSRTAALPATARPRVLHIARLNPLQIDGTNTLIDSWITAAGGQNAATVSGNHKPTTFEQIAAWNPDLIILGATAGLPAPDAPLRSLPAFAKGHWAVNPQGVFSWDRYGCEELLQLEWAAKLFHPTLFTDLDLPHDVQAFYRTFFHYTLNDDDTARILAARPPAP
;
A
#
# COMPACT_ATOMS: atom_id res chain seq x y z
N MET A 1 -53.94 13.26 90.90
CA MET A 1 -54.44 12.06 91.47
C MET A 1 -54.01 10.88 90.62
N ARG A 2 -52.99 10.15 91.03
CA ARG A 2 -53.00 8.68 91.16
C ARG A 2 -53.36 7.87 89.89
N PHE A 3 -52.69 6.87 89.32
CA PHE A 3 -51.73 5.83 89.79
C PHE A 3 -51.14 5.23 88.52
N SER A 4 -49.86 5.06 88.30
CA SER A 4 -48.98 4.00 88.68
C SER A 4 -49.30 2.59 88.15
N LEU A 5 -48.28 2.02 87.65
CA LEU A 5 -47.76 0.64 87.53
C LEU A 5 -47.67 0.10 86.10
N SER A 6 -46.50 0.03 85.59
CA SER A 6 -45.55 -1.09 85.58
C SER A 6 -46.02 -2.34 84.86
N LEU A 7 -45.41 -2.59 83.77
CA LEU A 7 -44.97 -3.95 83.38
C LEU A 7 -43.78 -3.85 82.38
N ALA A 8 -42.63 -3.90 83.02
CA ALA A 8 -41.39 -4.26 82.34
C ALA A 8 -41.32 -5.74 82.10
N SER A 9 -40.56 -6.14 81.15
CA SER A 9 -40.16 -7.52 80.81
C SER A 9 -41.02 -8.23 79.83
N MET A 10 -40.53 -8.26 78.59
CA MET A 10 -40.37 -9.33 77.64
C MET A 10 -40.27 -8.81 76.21
N CYS A 11 -39.10 -8.34 75.85
CA CYS A 11 -38.70 -8.27 74.46
C CYS A 11 -37.22 -7.96 74.34
N ARG A 12 -36.38 -8.85 74.81
CA ARG A 12 -34.92 -8.80 74.64
C ARG A 12 -34.40 -10.13 74.19
N THR A 13 -34.83 -10.67 73.06
CA THR A 13 -34.12 -11.84 72.47
C THR A 13 -34.31 -12.05 70.95
N THR A 14 -34.98 -11.16 70.25
CA THR A 14 -35.21 -11.35 68.80
C THR A 14 -34.50 -10.33 67.87
N ALA A 15 -33.82 -9.30 68.43
CA ALA A 15 -33.17 -8.27 67.57
C ALA A 15 -31.74 -8.56 67.13
N THR A 16 -31.09 -9.59 67.73
CA THR A 16 -29.66 -9.84 67.45
C THR A 16 -29.39 -10.88 66.35
N LYS A 17 -30.38 -11.60 65.87
CA LYS A 17 -30.17 -12.55 64.74
C LYS A 17 -30.50 -11.99 63.36
N ALA A 18 -31.26 -10.92 63.25
CA ALA A 18 -31.59 -10.32 61.95
C ALA A 18 -30.46 -9.42 61.39
N HIS A 19 -29.64 -8.80 62.26
CA HIS A 19 -28.55 -7.94 61.82
C HIS A 19 -27.31 -8.69 61.30
N LYS A 20 -27.10 -9.94 61.72
CA LYS A 20 -25.98 -10.78 61.22
C LYS A 20 -26.23 -11.39 59.83
N ALA A 21 -27.49 -11.60 59.46
CA ALA A 21 -27.85 -12.11 58.13
C ALA A 21 -27.83 -11.01 57.05
N SER A 22 -28.14 -9.77 57.38
CA SER A 22 -28.10 -8.64 56.42
C SER A 22 -26.69 -8.20 56.10
N LEU A 23 -25.70 -8.34 57.00
CA LEU A 23 -24.33 -7.93 56.74
C LEU A 23 -23.56 -8.94 55.88
N LEU A 24 -23.98 -10.21 55.89
CA LEU A 24 -23.40 -11.26 55.01
C LEU A 24 -23.94 -11.23 53.56
N LEU A 25 -25.12 -10.68 53.34
CA LEU A 25 -25.71 -10.58 52.01
C LEU A 25 -25.19 -9.38 51.24
N CYS A 26 -24.74 -8.32 51.89
CA CYS A 26 -24.13 -7.15 51.22
C CYS A 26 -22.68 -7.41 50.80
N CYS A 27 -21.96 -8.34 51.44
CA CYS A 27 -20.58 -8.71 51.01
C CYS A 27 -20.52 -9.69 49.83
N ALA A 28 -21.63 -10.40 49.53
CA ALA A 28 -21.67 -11.38 48.44
C ALA A 28 -22.07 -10.76 47.05
N LEU A 29 -22.59 -9.56 47.05
CA LEU A 29 -22.97 -8.83 45.83
C LEU A 29 -21.90 -7.84 45.32
N GLY A 30 -20.78 -7.69 46.02
CA GLY A 30 -19.65 -6.82 45.65
C GLY A 30 -18.53 -7.52 44.88
N LEU A 31 -18.65 -8.81 44.54
CA LEU A 31 -17.65 -9.60 43.83
C LEU A 31 -18.04 -9.87 42.39
N GLY A 32 -18.27 -8.84 41.56
CA GLY A 32 -18.73 -9.19 40.26
C GLY A 32 -18.66 -8.17 39.14
N PHE A 33 -17.75 -7.24 39.17
CA PHE A 33 -17.37 -6.53 37.94
C PHE A 33 -15.91 -6.08 38.05
N ALA A 34 -15.00 -7.04 38.13
CA ALA A 34 -13.67 -6.76 37.61
C ALA A 34 -13.85 -6.61 36.07
N PRO A 35 -13.46 -5.48 35.45
CA PRO A 35 -13.41 -5.43 34.02
C PRO A 35 -12.48 -6.55 33.58
N SER A 36 -13.02 -7.54 32.87
CA SER A 36 -12.21 -8.56 32.22
C SER A 36 -11.37 -7.79 31.18
N PHE A 37 -10.15 -7.41 31.56
CA PHE A 37 -9.11 -7.06 30.61
C PHE A 37 -8.82 -8.35 29.85
N THR A 38 -9.56 -8.60 28.77
CA THR A 38 -9.07 -9.52 27.75
C THR A 38 -7.77 -8.89 27.25
N PRO A 39 -6.62 -9.55 27.44
CA PRO A 39 -5.38 -9.07 26.85
C PRO A 39 -5.67 -8.87 25.36
N ALA A 40 -5.40 -7.70 24.82
CA ALA A 40 -5.47 -7.49 23.41
C ALA A 40 -4.56 -8.56 22.77
N LEU A 41 -5.16 -9.48 22.03
CA LEU A 41 -4.40 -10.51 21.32
C LEU A 41 -3.45 -9.77 20.36
N ALA A 42 -2.21 -10.19 20.34
CA ALA A 42 -1.16 -9.58 19.55
C ALA A 42 -0.39 -10.68 18.82
N ARG A 43 0.04 -10.39 17.60
CA ARG A 43 0.83 -11.31 16.78
C ARG A 43 2.19 -10.76 16.46
N ASN A 44 3.14 -11.62 16.16
CA ASN A 44 4.45 -11.25 15.66
C ASN A 44 4.44 -11.27 14.15
N VAL A 45 4.91 -10.19 13.54
CA VAL A 45 5.09 -10.03 12.08
C VAL A 45 6.55 -9.70 11.83
N THR A 46 7.18 -10.41 10.90
CA THR A 46 8.53 -10.08 10.45
C THR A 46 8.43 -9.12 9.29
N ASP A 47 8.99 -7.91 9.42
CA ASP A 47 8.96 -6.89 8.39
C ASP A 47 9.99 -7.14 7.27
N MET A 48 10.01 -6.29 6.25
CA MET A 48 10.89 -6.45 5.09
C MET A 48 12.38 -6.22 5.44
N SER A 49 12.69 -5.58 6.58
CA SER A 49 14.05 -5.45 7.11
C SER A 49 14.50 -6.67 7.94
N GLY A 50 13.61 -7.68 8.13
CA GLY A 50 13.86 -8.86 8.96
C GLY A 50 13.62 -8.64 10.45
N THR A 51 13.04 -7.51 10.84
CA THR A 51 12.73 -7.22 12.25
C THR A 51 11.37 -7.82 12.64
N VAL A 52 11.33 -8.55 13.76
CA VAL A 52 10.07 -9.06 14.34
C VAL A 52 9.41 -7.95 15.12
N VAL A 53 8.17 -7.62 14.79
CA VAL A 53 7.36 -6.57 15.41
C VAL A 53 6.08 -7.19 15.96
N THR A 54 5.76 -6.90 17.21
CA THR A 54 4.47 -7.27 17.80
C THR A 54 3.42 -6.24 17.41
N VAL A 55 2.38 -6.68 16.72
CA VAL A 55 1.27 -5.84 16.23
C VAL A 55 -0.06 -6.34 16.80
N PRO A 56 -1.09 -5.49 16.93
CA PRO A 56 -2.42 -5.95 17.35
C PRO A 56 -2.96 -7.02 16.40
N ASP A 57 -3.72 -7.99 16.91
CA ASP A 57 -4.37 -9.01 16.07
C ASP A 57 -5.32 -8.42 15.05
N THR A 58 -5.94 -7.30 15.37
CA THR A 58 -6.82 -6.57 14.46
C THR A 58 -6.54 -5.08 14.60
N PRO A 59 -5.59 -4.53 13.83
CA PRO A 59 -5.34 -3.09 13.82
C PRO A 59 -6.59 -2.31 13.45
N THR A 60 -6.83 -1.18 14.11
CA THR A 60 -8.02 -0.33 13.93
C THR A 60 -7.69 1.08 13.45
N ALA A 61 -6.47 1.54 13.69
CA ALA A 61 -6.02 2.88 13.35
C ALA A 61 -4.61 2.82 12.75
N ILE A 62 -4.54 2.85 11.42
CA ILE A 62 -3.31 2.68 10.66
C ILE A 62 -2.77 4.03 10.20
N ALA A 63 -1.46 4.24 10.33
CA ALA A 63 -0.74 5.27 9.60
C ALA A 63 0.05 4.62 8.46
N ASP A 64 -0.25 4.99 7.23
CA ASP A 64 0.51 4.54 6.07
C ASP A 64 1.29 5.71 5.48
N LEU A 65 2.59 5.70 5.74
CA LEU A 65 3.50 6.78 5.40
C LEU A 65 4.28 6.49 4.10
N TRP A 66 3.86 5.50 3.34
CA TRP A 66 4.44 5.18 2.04
C TRP A 66 3.39 5.31 0.93
N PHE A 67 3.60 6.22 -0.01
CA PHE A 67 2.67 6.53 -1.10
C PHE A 67 2.13 5.27 -1.80
N ALA A 68 3.02 4.44 -2.32
CA ALA A 68 2.67 3.24 -3.06
C ALA A 68 1.98 2.15 -2.22
N HIS A 69 2.15 2.15 -0.90
CA HIS A 69 1.58 1.13 -0.03
C HIS A 69 0.10 1.39 0.29
N ASN A 70 -0.35 2.65 0.20
CA ASN A 70 -1.74 3.00 0.47
C ASN A 70 -2.73 2.24 -0.41
N GLU A 71 -2.43 2.03 -1.70
CA GLU A 71 -3.30 1.25 -2.57
C GLU A 71 -3.33 -0.25 -2.19
N ILE A 72 -2.21 -0.79 -1.66
CA ILE A 72 -2.15 -2.17 -1.13
C ILE A 72 -3.09 -2.31 0.06
N LEU A 73 -3.10 -1.35 0.99
CA LEU A 73 -4.04 -1.36 2.12
C LEU A 73 -5.50 -1.23 1.66
N VAL A 74 -5.77 -0.40 0.64
CA VAL A 74 -7.11 -0.29 0.04
C VAL A 74 -7.51 -1.63 -0.58
N MET A 75 -6.65 -2.23 -1.38
CA MET A 75 -6.85 -3.54 -2.00
C MET A 75 -7.15 -4.64 -0.95
N LEU A 76 -6.46 -4.61 0.18
CA LEU A 76 -6.62 -5.58 1.28
C LEU A 76 -7.81 -5.27 2.22
N GLY A 77 -8.71 -4.35 1.84
CA GLY A 77 -9.92 -4.03 2.60
C GLY A 77 -9.69 -3.14 3.84
N ALA A 78 -8.51 -2.50 3.96
CA ALA A 78 -8.16 -1.73 5.15
C ALA A 78 -8.36 -0.19 4.99
N ALA A 79 -8.96 0.29 3.91
CA ALA A 79 -9.13 1.72 3.62
C ALA A 79 -9.73 2.51 4.80
N ALA A 80 -10.78 1.99 5.45
CA ALA A 80 -11.45 2.65 6.58
C ALA A 80 -10.59 2.70 7.85
N LYS A 81 -9.56 1.88 7.94
CA LYS A 81 -8.61 1.83 9.07
C LYS A 81 -7.49 2.85 8.92
N ILE A 82 -7.23 3.38 7.73
CA ILE A 82 -6.21 4.39 7.48
C ILE A 82 -6.67 5.72 8.10
N LYS A 83 -5.95 6.19 9.12
CA LYS A 83 -6.21 7.47 9.81
C LYS A 83 -5.18 8.54 9.48
N VAL A 84 -4.01 8.13 9.02
CA VAL A 84 -2.93 9.00 8.56
C VAL A 84 -2.35 8.40 7.28
N THR A 85 -2.15 9.22 6.26
CA THR A 85 -1.61 8.78 4.96
C THR A 85 -0.60 9.76 4.40
N ALA A 86 0.39 9.25 3.68
CA ALA A 86 1.30 10.07 2.88
C ALA A 86 0.58 10.71 1.67
N GLU A 87 -0.48 10.09 1.18
CA GLU A 87 -1.24 10.51 0.01
C GLU A 87 -2.08 11.76 0.24
N ASN A 88 -2.45 12.44 -0.83
CA ASN A 88 -3.39 13.55 -0.80
C ASN A 88 -4.26 13.59 -2.07
N PRO A 89 -5.48 14.18 -2.02
CA PRO A 89 -6.43 14.14 -3.15
C PRO A 89 -5.95 14.83 -4.43
N LYS A 90 -5.02 15.79 -4.31
CA LYS A 90 -4.50 16.53 -5.47
C LYS A 90 -3.53 15.69 -6.28
N ASP A 91 -2.65 14.95 -5.60
CA ASP A 91 -1.58 14.19 -6.25
C ASP A 91 -2.05 12.77 -6.64
N SER A 92 -3.01 12.20 -5.91
CA SER A 92 -3.54 10.85 -6.11
C SER A 92 -5.07 10.82 -6.26
N PRO A 93 -5.64 11.58 -7.23
CA PRO A 93 -7.09 11.75 -7.33
C PRO A 93 -7.86 10.45 -7.58
N TRP A 94 -7.27 9.47 -8.28
CA TRP A 94 -7.88 8.16 -8.47
C TRP A 94 -8.00 7.37 -7.17
N LEU A 95 -6.99 7.41 -6.30
CA LEU A 95 -7.04 6.74 -5.00
C LEU A 95 -8.22 7.25 -4.16
N PHE A 96 -8.41 8.57 -4.11
CA PHE A 96 -9.50 9.17 -3.35
C PHE A 96 -10.87 9.03 -4.03
N LYS A 97 -10.92 8.86 -5.35
CA LYS A 97 -12.16 8.50 -6.06
C LYS A 97 -12.56 7.05 -5.77
N VAL A 98 -11.61 6.12 -5.78
CA VAL A 98 -11.82 4.69 -5.55
C VAL A 98 -12.11 4.41 -4.07
N ALA A 99 -11.42 5.09 -3.15
CA ALA A 99 -11.56 4.94 -1.72
C ALA A 99 -11.88 6.27 -1.02
N PRO A 100 -13.09 6.85 -1.19
CA PRO A 100 -13.43 8.17 -0.66
C PRO A 100 -13.40 8.26 0.87
N VAL A 101 -13.43 7.14 1.57
CA VAL A 101 -13.25 7.09 3.04
C VAL A 101 -11.90 7.69 3.47
N LEU A 102 -10.88 7.67 2.62
CA LEU A 102 -9.57 8.27 2.87
C LEU A 102 -9.61 9.81 3.02
N LEU A 103 -10.66 10.48 2.55
CA LEU A 103 -10.86 11.93 2.78
C LEU A 103 -11.01 12.28 4.26
N SER A 104 -11.33 11.31 5.12
CA SER A 104 -11.39 11.50 6.57
C SER A 104 -10.03 11.34 7.28
N ALA A 105 -9.02 10.82 6.58
CA ALA A 105 -7.68 10.64 7.11
C ALA A 105 -6.89 11.96 7.11
N ARG A 106 -5.87 12.06 7.96
CA ARG A 106 -4.86 13.13 7.85
C ARG A 106 -3.96 12.81 6.67
N THR A 107 -4.01 13.63 5.65
CA THR A 107 -3.32 13.44 4.36
C THR A 107 -1.98 14.16 4.31
N GLY A 108 -1.08 13.74 3.41
CA GLY A 108 0.19 14.41 3.10
C GLY A 108 1.26 14.30 4.19
N VAL A 109 1.18 13.30 5.06
CA VAL A 109 2.18 13.07 6.12
C VAL A 109 3.32 12.22 5.58
N ARG A 110 4.48 12.84 5.39
CA ARG A 110 5.67 12.14 4.89
C ARG A 110 6.39 11.39 6.01
N PRO A 111 7.06 10.25 5.72
CA PRO A 111 7.74 9.46 6.73
C PRO A 111 8.83 10.25 7.47
N GLU A 112 9.55 11.15 6.78
CA GLU A 112 10.63 11.96 7.36
C GLU A 112 10.11 13.04 8.33
N SER A 113 8.84 13.43 8.21
CA SER A 113 8.19 14.47 9.04
C SER A 113 7.13 13.92 9.98
N ALA A 114 6.99 12.60 10.05
CA ALA A 114 6.01 11.97 10.94
C ALA A 114 6.39 12.22 12.41
N ASN A 115 5.48 12.88 13.15
CA ASN A 115 5.67 13.13 14.57
C ASN A 115 5.07 11.98 15.38
N PRO A 116 5.89 11.22 16.15
CA PRO A 116 5.41 10.10 16.95
C PRO A 116 4.33 10.51 17.98
N GLU A 117 4.45 11.68 18.58
CA GLU A 117 3.48 12.16 19.57
C GLU A 117 2.10 12.42 18.95
N ASP A 118 2.05 12.97 17.72
CA ASP A 118 0.80 13.15 16.99
C ASP A 118 0.17 11.80 16.60
N LEU A 119 0.98 10.83 16.19
CA LEU A 119 0.51 9.48 15.88
C LEU A 119 -0.06 8.79 17.12
N LEU A 120 0.61 8.89 18.26
CA LEU A 120 0.13 8.36 19.54
C LEU A 120 -1.16 9.05 20.00
N ALA A 121 -1.23 10.38 19.91
CA ALA A 121 -2.44 11.14 20.25
C ALA A 121 -3.64 10.72 19.39
N ARG A 122 -3.42 10.29 18.14
CA ARG A 122 -4.42 9.74 17.23
C ARG A 122 -4.73 8.27 17.47
N LYS A 123 -4.08 7.67 18.48
CA LYS A 123 -4.22 6.24 18.81
C LYS A 123 -3.87 5.33 17.65
N ILE A 124 -2.88 5.69 16.85
CA ILE A 124 -2.35 4.81 15.79
C ILE A 124 -1.80 3.57 16.45
N ASP A 125 -2.25 2.42 15.99
CA ASP A 125 -1.90 1.10 16.53
C ASP A 125 -1.05 0.26 15.56
N LEU A 126 -0.86 0.73 14.30
CA LEU A 126 0.03 0.14 13.31
C LEU A 126 0.53 1.20 12.35
N VAL A 127 1.81 1.17 12.02
CA VAL A 127 2.43 2.11 11.04
C VAL A 127 3.16 1.31 9.97
N PHE A 128 3.01 1.73 8.70
CA PHE A 128 3.82 1.25 7.57
C PHE A 128 4.69 2.38 7.03
N VAL A 129 5.96 2.06 6.75
CA VAL A 129 6.95 3.00 6.22
C VAL A 129 7.81 2.36 5.14
N PRO A 130 8.42 3.15 4.22
CA PRO A 130 9.29 2.63 3.16
C PRO A 130 10.77 2.54 3.57
N GLN A 131 11.11 2.72 4.84
CA GLN A 131 12.49 2.86 5.27
C GLN A 131 12.72 2.31 6.67
N ARG A 132 13.73 1.45 6.79
CA ARG A 132 14.14 0.85 8.07
C ARG A 132 14.44 1.90 9.15
N ALA A 133 15.17 2.96 8.83
CA ALA A 133 15.55 3.99 9.80
C ALA A 133 14.33 4.69 10.43
N THR A 134 13.32 5.01 9.61
CA THR A 134 12.05 5.57 10.08
C THR A 134 11.29 4.55 10.95
N ALA A 135 11.27 3.27 10.54
CA ALA A 135 10.65 2.22 11.35
C ALA A 135 11.29 2.10 12.73
N GLU A 136 12.62 2.10 12.80
CA GLU A 136 13.36 2.04 14.07
C GLU A 136 13.02 3.25 14.97
N THR A 137 13.00 4.47 14.40
CA THR A 137 12.65 5.67 15.15
C THR A 137 11.24 5.60 15.75
N LEU A 138 10.24 5.19 14.98
CA LEU A 138 8.86 5.09 15.44
C LEU A 138 8.67 3.94 16.46
N ARG A 139 9.38 2.83 16.32
CA ARG A 139 9.38 1.74 17.31
C ARG A 139 9.95 2.18 18.65
N HIS A 140 11.02 3.00 18.67
CA HIS A 140 11.56 3.58 19.91
C HIS A 140 10.54 4.47 20.64
N ALA A 141 9.60 5.05 19.89
CA ALA A 141 8.46 5.78 20.44
C ALA A 141 7.25 4.90 20.77
N SER A 142 7.44 3.56 20.86
CA SER A 142 6.39 2.58 21.17
C SER A 142 5.25 2.47 20.15
N LEU A 143 5.51 2.85 18.90
CA LEU A 143 4.58 2.66 17.78
C LEU A 143 4.92 1.35 17.04
N PRO A 144 4.03 0.35 16.97
CA PRO A 144 4.22 -0.83 16.13
C PRO A 144 4.39 -0.39 14.67
N THR A 145 5.61 -0.52 14.14
CA THR A 145 5.95 -0.01 12.80
C THR A 145 6.64 -1.09 11.98
N LEU A 146 6.16 -1.29 10.77
CA LEU A 146 6.67 -2.24 9.80
C LEU A 146 7.36 -1.49 8.65
N ASP A 147 8.61 -1.87 8.35
CA ASP A 147 9.25 -1.53 7.09
C ASP A 147 8.60 -2.39 6.00
N ALA A 148 7.93 -1.77 5.05
CA ALA A 148 7.23 -2.44 3.97
C ALA A 148 7.98 -2.37 2.63
N HIS A 149 9.18 -1.76 2.58
CA HIS A 149 9.93 -1.48 1.35
C HIS A 149 10.33 -2.75 0.61
N TYR A 150 10.24 -2.69 -0.71
CA TYR A 150 10.73 -3.72 -1.64
C TYR A 150 11.36 -3.07 -2.89
N ALA A 151 12.18 -3.85 -3.61
CA ALA A 151 12.86 -3.39 -4.82
C ALA A 151 12.72 -4.35 -6.00
N THR A 152 12.12 -5.53 -5.77
CA THR A 152 11.91 -6.57 -6.80
C THR A 152 10.48 -7.11 -6.75
N LEU A 153 10.02 -7.72 -7.84
CA LEU A 153 8.69 -8.36 -7.88
C LEU A 153 8.51 -9.47 -6.82
N PRO A 154 9.48 -10.37 -6.58
CA PRO A 154 9.37 -11.33 -5.48
C PRO A 154 9.27 -10.67 -4.10
N ASP A 155 9.99 -9.58 -3.87
CA ASP A 155 9.95 -8.85 -2.60
C ASP A 155 8.61 -8.11 -2.42
N MET A 156 8.04 -7.61 -3.51
CA MET A 156 6.69 -7.03 -3.51
C MET A 156 5.65 -8.04 -3.01
N LEU A 157 5.67 -9.27 -3.50
CA LEU A 157 4.77 -10.32 -3.04
C LEU A 157 5.01 -10.68 -1.56
N ARG A 158 6.26 -10.64 -1.08
CA ARG A 158 6.56 -10.82 0.35
C ARG A 158 6.02 -9.67 1.20
N SER A 159 6.15 -8.42 0.74
CA SER A 159 5.60 -7.25 1.43
C SER A 159 4.08 -7.28 1.48
N LEU A 160 3.42 -7.73 0.41
CA LEU A 160 1.97 -7.95 0.37
C LEU A 160 1.52 -8.99 1.42
N ASP A 161 2.20 -10.15 1.47
CA ASP A 161 1.87 -11.19 2.46
C ASP A 161 2.11 -10.71 3.89
N MET A 162 3.21 -10.00 4.14
CA MET A 162 3.53 -9.37 5.43
C MET A 162 2.42 -8.38 5.83
N THR A 163 1.95 -7.57 4.89
CA THR A 163 0.86 -6.60 5.13
C THR A 163 -0.45 -7.32 5.46
N ALA A 164 -0.82 -8.35 4.69
CA ALA A 164 -2.01 -9.17 4.99
C ALA A 164 -1.91 -9.84 6.36
N GLN A 165 -0.72 -10.36 6.71
CA GLN A 165 -0.45 -10.92 8.03
C GLN A 165 -0.61 -9.84 9.13
N ALA A 166 -0.12 -8.62 8.91
CA ALA A 166 -0.25 -7.52 9.86
C ALA A 166 -1.71 -7.08 10.06
N LEU A 167 -2.52 -7.07 9.00
CA LEU A 167 -3.96 -6.78 9.07
C LEU A 167 -4.74 -7.89 9.79
N GLY A 168 -4.36 -9.14 9.60
CA GLY A 168 -4.88 -10.31 10.31
C GLY A 168 -6.33 -10.68 10.00
N THR A 169 -6.92 -10.17 8.95
CA THR A 169 -8.28 -10.50 8.55
C THR A 169 -8.31 -11.60 7.49
N PRO A 170 -9.31 -12.51 7.52
CA PRO A 170 -9.45 -13.52 6.45
C PRO A 170 -9.55 -12.91 5.06
N GLU A 171 -10.20 -11.74 4.94
CA GLU A 171 -10.33 -11.00 3.70
C GLU A 171 -8.96 -10.56 3.16
N ALA A 172 -8.13 -9.93 4.00
CA ALA A 172 -6.77 -9.52 3.59
C ALA A 172 -5.93 -10.70 3.11
N HIS A 173 -5.99 -11.83 3.81
CA HIS A 173 -5.28 -13.05 3.41
C HIS A 173 -5.80 -13.62 2.09
N SER A 174 -7.12 -13.70 1.89
CA SER A 174 -7.70 -14.23 0.65
C SER A 174 -7.40 -13.33 -0.55
N THR A 175 -7.45 -12.01 -0.37
CA THR A 175 -7.14 -11.03 -1.43
C THR A 175 -5.65 -11.08 -1.77
N ALA A 176 -4.75 -11.14 -0.78
CA ALA A 176 -3.31 -11.27 -1.02
C ALA A 176 -2.98 -12.55 -1.78
N HIS A 177 -3.61 -13.68 -1.41
CA HIS A 177 -3.44 -14.95 -2.12
C HIS A 177 -3.94 -14.88 -3.57
N LEU A 178 -5.11 -14.28 -3.81
CA LEU A 178 -5.64 -14.09 -5.16
C LEU A 178 -4.71 -13.22 -6.01
N TYR A 179 -4.25 -12.08 -5.47
CA TYR A 179 -3.32 -11.20 -6.16
C TYR A 179 -2.01 -11.92 -6.50
N ARG A 180 -1.42 -12.64 -5.54
CA ARG A 180 -0.22 -13.45 -5.76
C ARG A 180 -0.42 -14.44 -6.90
N SER A 181 -1.52 -15.19 -6.90
CA SER A 181 -1.82 -16.17 -7.94
C SER A 181 -1.91 -15.53 -9.32
N GLN A 182 -2.55 -14.36 -9.44
CA GLN A 182 -2.63 -13.63 -10.72
C GLN A 182 -1.26 -13.09 -11.16
N MET A 183 -0.46 -12.57 -10.23
CA MET A 183 0.89 -12.10 -10.52
C MET A 183 1.80 -13.25 -10.99
N GLU A 184 1.78 -14.38 -10.30
CA GLU A 184 2.56 -15.57 -10.68
C GLU A 184 2.13 -16.12 -12.05
N HIS A 185 0.82 -16.11 -12.34
CA HIS A 185 0.29 -16.49 -13.66
C HIS A 185 0.79 -15.54 -14.76
N MET A 186 0.71 -14.22 -14.53
CA MET A 186 1.20 -13.21 -15.47
C MET A 186 2.70 -13.38 -15.73
N LEU A 187 3.52 -13.51 -14.70
CA LEU A 187 4.97 -13.73 -14.83
C LEU A 187 5.30 -15.00 -15.61
N ALA A 188 4.57 -16.10 -15.35
CA ALA A 188 4.74 -17.35 -16.10
C ALA A 188 4.33 -17.19 -17.57
N LEU A 189 3.25 -16.49 -17.86
CA LEU A 189 2.82 -16.16 -19.23
C LEU A 189 3.89 -15.36 -19.97
N LEU A 190 4.38 -14.26 -19.35
CA LEU A 190 5.42 -13.43 -19.93
C LEU A 190 6.69 -14.24 -20.22
N GLN A 191 7.15 -15.03 -19.24
CA GLN A 191 8.31 -15.87 -19.38
C GLN A 191 8.13 -16.89 -20.52
N SER A 192 6.98 -17.56 -20.62
CA SER A 192 6.71 -18.56 -21.64
C SER A 192 6.83 -18.00 -23.07
N ARG A 193 6.47 -16.72 -23.27
CA ARG A 193 6.47 -16.06 -24.57
C ARG A 193 7.78 -15.34 -24.90
N THR A 194 8.53 -14.92 -23.88
CA THR A 194 9.73 -14.09 -24.08
C THR A 194 11.04 -14.81 -23.80
N ALA A 195 11.05 -15.96 -23.09
CA ALA A 195 12.28 -16.65 -22.71
C ALA A 195 13.18 -17.03 -23.92
N ALA A 196 12.58 -17.45 -25.01
CA ALA A 196 13.29 -17.86 -26.23
C ALA A 196 13.72 -16.69 -27.12
N LEU A 197 13.36 -15.43 -26.79
CA LEU A 197 13.73 -14.28 -27.58
C LEU A 197 15.26 -14.04 -27.53
N PRO A 198 15.93 -13.93 -28.69
CA PRO A 198 17.34 -13.52 -28.69
C PRO A 198 17.49 -12.09 -28.17
N ALA A 199 18.67 -11.74 -27.68
CA ALA A 199 18.93 -10.39 -27.14
C ALA A 199 18.59 -9.26 -28.14
N THR A 200 18.79 -9.52 -29.45
CA THR A 200 18.47 -8.56 -30.52
C THR A 200 16.97 -8.31 -30.76
N ALA A 201 16.11 -9.19 -30.25
CA ALA A 201 14.66 -9.06 -30.31
C ALA A 201 14.07 -8.42 -29.03
N ARG A 202 14.89 -8.14 -28.03
CA ARG A 202 14.50 -7.48 -26.79
C ARG A 202 14.76 -6.00 -26.90
N PRO A 203 13.73 -5.13 -26.87
CA PRO A 203 13.95 -3.68 -27.00
C PRO A 203 14.76 -3.16 -25.81
N ARG A 204 15.66 -2.24 -26.09
CA ARG A 204 16.40 -1.45 -25.09
C ARG A 204 15.50 -0.32 -24.61
N VAL A 205 14.96 -0.45 -23.42
CA VAL A 205 13.96 0.45 -22.86
C VAL A 205 14.61 1.41 -21.87
N LEU A 206 14.38 2.71 -22.04
CA LEU A 206 14.78 3.73 -21.07
C LEU A 206 13.54 4.28 -20.37
N HIS A 207 13.51 4.18 -19.06
CA HIS A 207 12.50 4.83 -18.23
C HIS A 207 13.00 6.19 -17.74
N ILE A 208 12.28 7.27 -18.07
CA ILE A 208 12.57 8.63 -17.61
C ILE A 208 11.60 8.98 -16.47
N ALA A 209 12.13 9.03 -15.26
CA ALA A 209 11.37 9.32 -14.06
C ALA A 209 10.94 10.79 -13.97
N ARG A 210 11.77 11.71 -14.47
CA ARG A 210 11.55 13.15 -14.41
C ARG A 210 12.30 13.86 -15.51
N LEU A 211 11.69 14.91 -16.08
CA LEU A 211 12.31 15.73 -17.12
C LEU A 211 13.09 16.92 -16.56
N ASN A 212 12.69 17.45 -15.42
CA ASN A 212 13.37 18.61 -14.80
C ASN A 212 13.42 18.48 -13.26
N PRO A 213 14.60 18.26 -12.65
CA PRO A 213 15.84 17.86 -13.33
C PRO A 213 15.71 16.49 -14.00
N LEU A 214 16.48 16.26 -15.07
CA LEU A 214 16.42 15.02 -15.84
C LEU A 214 16.93 13.84 -14.98
N GLN A 215 16.04 12.86 -14.76
CA GLN A 215 16.29 11.68 -13.93
C GLN A 215 15.72 10.43 -14.61
N ILE A 216 16.46 9.33 -14.48
CA ILE A 216 16.07 8.02 -15.00
C ILE A 216 16.05 6.97 -13.90
N ASP A 217 15.45 5.84 -14.17
CA ASP A 217 15.53 4.66 -13.33
C ASP A 217 16.40 3.60 -13.99
N GLY A 218 17.41 3.17 -13.25
CA GLY A 218 18.45 2.25 -13.73
C GLY A 218 18.24 0.83 -13.24
N THR A 219 19.33 0.05 -13.25
CA THR A 219 19.35 -1.35 -12.84
C THR A 219 19.13 -1.51 -11.32
N ASN A 220 18.77 -2.74 -10.89
CA ASN A 220 18.51 -3.08 -9.48
C ASN A 220 17.34 -2.28 -8.88
N THR A 221 16.28 -2.09 -9.64
CA THR A 221 15.05 -1.39 -9.26
C THR A 221 13.83 -2.21 -9.66
N LEU A 222 12.65 -1.87 -9.13
CA LEU A 222 11.40 -2.47 -9.60
C LEU A 222 11.18 -2.21 -11.08
N ILE A 223 11.54 -1.00 -11.55
CA ILE A 223 11.48 -0.62 -12.97
C ILE A 223 12.32 -1.57 -13.84
N ASP A 224 13.53 -1.86 -13.42
CA ASP A 224 14.39 -2.85 -14.09
C ASP A 224 13.76 -4.26 -14.09
N SER A 225 13.13 -4.62 -12.99
CA SER A 225 12.46 -5.92 -12.83
C SER A 225 11.30 -6.10 -13.80
N TRP A 226 10.39 -5.12 -13.92
CA TRP A 226 9.26 -5.25 -14.84
C TRP A 226 9.67 -5.08 -16.31
N ILE A 227 10.66 -4.22 -16.63
CA ILE A 227 11.21 -4.14 -17.98
C ILE A 227 11.73 -5.52 -18.42
N THR A 228 12.49 -6.17 -17.55
CA THR A 228 13.06 -7.49 -17.84
C THR A 228 11.99 -8.57 -17.93
N ALA A 229 11.03 -8.59 -17.00
CA ALA A 229 9.93 -9.56 -16.98
C ALA A 229 9.05 -9.46 -18.24
N ALA A 230 8.79 -8.23 -18.72
CA ALA A 230 8.05 -7.99 -19.96
C ALA A 230 8.85 -8.28 -21.25
N GLY A 231 10.09 -8.77 -21.14
CA GLY A 231 10.93 -9.15 -22.27
C GLY A 231 11.78 -8.04 -22.87
N GLY A 232 11.92 -6.88 -22.18
CA GLY A 232 12.82 -5.80 -22.56
C GLY A 232 14.21 -5.94 -21.94
N GLN A 233 15.05 -4.92 -22.19
CA GLN A 233 16.35 -4.70 -21.55
C GLN A 233 16.41 -3.25 -21.08
N ASN A 234 16.77 -3.01 -19.82
CA ASN A 234 16.98 -1.64 -19.37
C ASN A 234 18.18 -1.02 -20.12
N ALA A 235 17.97 0.09 -20.81
CA ALA A 235 19.01 0.78 -21.55
C ALA A 235 19.99 1.50 -20.62
N ALA A 236 19.54 1.95 -19.43
CA ALA A 236 20.36 2.61 -18.45
C ALA A 236 21.26 1.58 -17.71
N THR A 237 22.56 1.83 -17.68
CA THR A 237 23.54 0.94 -17.02
C THR A 237 23.89 1.37 -15.60
N VAL A 238 23.32 2.49 -15.12
CA VAL A 238 23.50 2.97 -13.74
C VAL A 238 22.50 2.29 -12.81
N SER A 239 22.87 2.11 -11.53
CA SER A 239 21.99 1.44 -10.56
C SER A 239 21.16 2.45 -9.76
N GLY A 240 19.90 2.09 -9.50
CA GLY A 240 18.99 2.78 -8.59
C GLY A 240 17.99 3.71 -9.27
N ASN A 241 17.01 4.16 -8.48
CA ASN A 241 15.93 5.05 -8.91
C ASN A 241 16.36 6.52 -8.94
N HIS A 242 15.67 7.34 -9.76
CA HIS A 242 15.81 8.79 -9.82
C HIS A 242 17.26 9.26 -10.01
N LYS A 243 18.05 8.55 -10.84
CA LYS A 243 19.43 8.90 -11.10
C LYS A 243 19.52 10.11 -12.01
N PRO A 244 20.23 11.18 -11.58
CA PRO A 244 20.53 12.30 -12.47
C PRO A 244 21.27 11.82 -13.71
N THR A 245 20.92 12.36 -14.86
CA THR A 245 21.57 12.03 -16.13
C THR A 245 21.58 13.24 -17.06
N THR A 246 22.26 13.12 -18.19
CA THR A 246 22.29 14.13 -19.24
C THR A 246 21.72 13.58 -20.54
N PHE A 247 21.39 14.49 -21.45
CA PHE A 247 20.95 14.12 -22.79
C PHE A 247 22.00 13.27 -23.52
N GLU A 248 23.29 13.65 -23.41
CA GLU A 248 24.40 12.95 -24.05
C GLU A 248 24.55 11.52 -23.51
N GLN A 249 24.32 11.34 -22.22
CA GLN A 249 24.35 10.01 -21.62
C GLN A 249 23.18 9.15 -22.12
N ILE A 250 21.98 9.72 -22.27
CA ILE A 250 20.83 9.01 -22.85
C ILE A 250 21.13 8.67 -24.32
N ALA A 251 21.67 9.60 -25.09
CA ALA A 251 22.07 9.36 -26.48
C ALA A 251 23.10 8.24 -26.59
N ALA A 252 24.09 8.19 -25.67
CA ALA A 252 25.08 7.11 -25.62
C ALA A 252 24.46 5.74 -25.28
N TRP A 253 23.45 5.69 -24.44
CA TRP A 253 22.71 4.45 -24.19
C TRP A 253 21.88 4.00 -25.38
N ASN A 254 21.51 4.91 -26.28
CA ASN A 254 20.77 4.64 -27.51
C ASN A 254 19.55 3.71 -27.29
N PRO A 255 18.51 4.14 -26.56
CA PRO A 255 17.33 3.33 -26.32
C PRO A 255 16.52 3.12 -27.62
N ASP A 256 15.92 1.94 -27.77
CA ASP A 256 14.94 1.64 -28.83
C ASP A 256 13.56 2.20 -28.50
N LEU A 257 13.23 2.26 -27.19
CA LEU A 257 11.95 2.72 -26.66
C LEU A 257 12.20 3.60 -25.43
N ILE A 258 11.47 4.72 -25.35
CA ILE A 258 11.48 5.60 -24.18
C ILE A 258 10.12 5.56 -23.48
N ILE A 259 10.12 5.31 -22.19
CA ILE A 259 8.93 5.41 -21.33
C ILE A 259 9.10 6.62 -20.42
N LEU A 260 8.15 7.54 -20.50
CA LEU A 260 8.05 8.66 -19.58
C LEU A 260 7.21 8.22 -18.39
N GLY A 261 7.72 8.33 -17.17
CA GLY A 261 6.95 8.09 -15.97
C GLY A 261 5.66 8.92 -15.95
N ALA A 262 4.61 8.41 -15.38
CA ALA A 262 3.28 9.03 -15.43
C ALA A 262 3.26 10.50 -15.00
N THR A 263 4.12 10.88 -14.06
CA THR A 263 4.24 12.25 -13.53
C THR A 263 5.40 13.06 -14.15
N ALA A 264 6.14 12.48 -15.10
CA ALA A 264 7.31 13.15 -15.71
C ALA A 264 6.91 14.35 -16.58
N GLY A 265 5.69 14.35 -17.13
CA GLY A 265 5.23 15.30 -18.12
C GLY A 265 5.77 14.98 -19.52
N LEU A 266 5.52 15.88 -20.47
CA LEU A 266 6.02 15.76 -21.85
C LEU A 266 7.20 16.72 -22.04
N PRO A 267 8.25 16.32 -22.81
CA PRO A 267 9.35 17.21 -23.12
C PRO A 267 8.83 18.37 -24.00
N ALA A 268 9.38 19.57 -23.77
CA ALA A 268 9.07 20.74 -24.58
C ALA A 268 9.32 20.45 -26.07
N PRO A 269 8.63 21.14 -26.99
CA PRO A 269 8.77 20.89 -28.44
C PRO A 269 10.22 20.99 -28.95
N ASP A 270 11.01 21.90 -28.39
CA ASP A 270 12.42 22.17 -28.69
C ASP A 270 13.42 21.41 -27.80
N ALA A 271 12.94 20.57 -26.89
CA ALA A 271 13.83 19.83 -26.00
C ALA A 271 14.76 18.88 -26.78
N PRO A 272 16.06 18.84 -26.45
CA PRO A 272 17.03 17.94 -27.11
C PRO A 272 16.59 16.47 -27.12
N LEU A 273 15.88 16.05 -26.09
CA LEU A 273 15.35 14.68 -25.95
C LEU A 273 14.50 14.25 -27.15
N ARG A 274 13.80 15.19 -27.83
CA ARG A 274 12.98 14.89 -29.01
C ARG A 274 13.79 14.55 -30.26
N SER A 275 15.10 14.90 -30.31
CA SER A 275 15.99 14.53 -31.41
C SER A 275 16.53 13.09 -31.28
N LEU A 276 16.33 12.41 -30.16
CA LEU A 276 16.69 11.00 -30.03
C LEU A 276 15.94 10.14 -31.05
N PRO A 277 16.62 9.13 -31.67
CA PRO A 277 15.98 8.27 -32.66
C PRO A 277 14.67 7.64 -32.21
N ALA A 278 14.58 7.20 -30.95
CA ALA A 278 13.35 6.64 -30.39
C ALA A 278 12.22 7.68 -30.38
N PHE A 279 12.47 8.91 -29.93
CA PHE A 279 11.46 9.97 -29.94
C PHE A 279 11.03 10.37 -31.36
N ALA A 280 12.01 10.58 -32.25
CA ALA A 280 11.77 11.01 -33.65
C ALA A 280 10.94 9.98 -34.45
N LYS A 281 11.09 8.69 -34.12
CA LYS A 281 10.33 7.59 -34.74
C LYS A 281 8.98 7.31 -34.05
N GLY A 282 8.63 8.03 -33.01
CA GLY A 282 7.42 7.77 -32.21
C GLY A 282 7.50 6.54 -31.30
N HIS A 283 8.70 6.00 -31.06
CA HIS A 283 8.93 4.89 -30.15
C HIS A 283 9.06 5.41 -28.71
N TRP A 284 7.99 5.96 -28.21
CA TRP A 284 7.89 6.41 -26.82
C TRP A 284 6.45 6.30 -26.32
N ALA A 285 6.29 6.18 -25.00
CA ALA A 285 4.99 6.12 -24.34
C ALA A 285 5.04 6.86 -23.00
N VAL A 286 3.88 7.32 -22.51
CA VAL A 286 3.69 7.74 -21.12
C VAL A 286 3.19 6.54 -20.34
N ASN A 287 3.78 6.31 -19.20
CA ASN A 287 3.37 5.21 -18.34
C ASN A 287 1.95 5.46 -17.78
N PRO A 288 1.05 4.47 -17.72
CA PRO A 288 -0.28 4.62 -17.14
C PRO A 288 -0.23 5.02 -15.67
N GLN A 289 -1.33 5.63 -15.20
CA GLN A 289 -1.52 6.00 -13.80
C GLN A 289 -2.98 5.78 -13.40
N GLY A 290 -3.18 4.93 -12.41
CA GLY A 290 -4.45 4.69 -11.77
C GLY A 290 -4.50 5.24 -10.36
N VAL A 291 -4.81 4.40 -9.38
CA VAL A 291 -4.77 4.78 -7.95
C VAL A 291 -3.38 5.18 -7.52
N PHE A 292 -2.37 4.63 -8.17
CA PHE A 292 -0.98 5.08 -8.09
C PHE A 292 -0.32 5.04 -9.49
N SER A 293 0.95 5.44 -9.62
CA SER A 293 1.74 5.28 -10.84
C SER A 293 2.06 3.81 -11.03
N TRP A 294 1.67 3.20 -12.16
CA TRP A 294 1.86 1.78 -12.40
C TRP A 294 3.32 1.33 -12.42
N ASP A 295 4.23 2.22 -12.85
CA ASP A 295 5.66 1.99 -12.90
C ASP A 295 6.35 1.90 -11.52
N ARG A 296 5.60 2.11 -10.40
CA ARG A 296 6.21 2.30 -9.07
C ARG A 296 5.47 1.62 -7.94
N TYR A 297 5.99 0.52 -7.46
CA TYR A 297 5.74 -0.05 -6.11
C TYR A 297 4.29 -0.34 -5.72
N GLY A 298 3.33 -0.33 -6.59
CA GLY A 298 1.94 -0.52 -6.23
C GLY A 298 1.36 -1.87 -6.65
N CYS A 299 0.10 -2.14 -6.28
CA CYS A 299 -0.56 -3.36 -6.71
C CYS A 299 -1.00 -3.31 -8.19
N GLU A 300 -1.06 -2.15 -8.82
CA GLU A 300 -1.27 -2.01 -10.26
C GLU A 300 -0.06 -2.46 -11.11
N GLU A 301 1.03 -2.90 -10.46
CA GLU A 301 2.18 -3.55 -11.08
C GLU A 301 1.79 -4.77 -11.94
N LEU A 302 0.72 -5.47 -11.59
CA LEU A 302 0.16 -6.55 -12.41
C LEU A 302 -0.27 -6.04 -13.79
N LEU A 303 -0.91 -4.87 -13.85
CA LEU A 303 -1.32 -4.21 -15.09
C LEU A 303 -0.13 -3.59 -15.84
N GLN A 304 0.87 -3.09 -15.09
CA GLN A 304 2.13 -2.60 -15.66
C GLN A 304 2.83 -3.67 -16.48
N LEU A 305 2.90 -4.90 -15.97
CA LEU A 305 3.52 -6.02 -16.67
C LEU A 305 2.82 -6.34 -17.99
N GLU A 306 1.50 -6.36 -17.99
CA GLU A 306 0.70 -6.58 -19.19
C GLU A 306 0.89 -5.44 -20.22
N TRP A 307 0.76 -4.20 -19.76
CA TRP A 307 0.95 -3.01 -20.58
C TRP A 307 2.34 -2.99 -21.24
N ALA A 308 3.38 -3.23 -20.45
CA ALA A 308 4.77 -3.25 -20.94
C ALA A 308 4.99 -4.38 -21.96
N ALA A 309 4.46 -5.57 -21.71
CA ALA A 309 4.57 -6.70 -22.62
C ALA A 309 3.91 -6.44 -23.98
N LYS A 310 2.72 -5.85 -23.98
CA LYS A 310 2.03 -5.42 -25.21
C LYS A 310 2.78 -4.32 -25.95
N LEU A 311 3.40 -3.39 -25.21
CA LEU A 311 4.19 -2.30 -25.80
C LEU A 311 5.50 -2.81 -26.39
N PHE A 312 6.18 -3.76 -25.75
CA PHE A 312 7.48 -4.30 -26.20
C PHE A 312 7.32 -5.30 -27.32
N HIS A 313 6.29 -6.15 -27.26
CA HIS A 313 6.08 -7.30 -28.14
C HIS A 313 4.62 -7.39 -28.59
N PRO A 314 4.06 -6.40 -29.32
CA PRO A 314 2.64 -6.35 -29.64
C PRO A 314 2.12 -7.59 -30.38
N THR A 315 2.97 -8.26 -31.17
CA THR A 315 2.60 -9.47 -31.91
C THR A 315 2.55 -10.74 -31.05
N LEU A 316 3.25 -10.77 -29.90
CA LEU A 316 3.26 -11.90 -28.99
C LEU A 316 2.10 -11.88 -27.98
N PHE A 317 1.46 -10.72 -27.80
CA PHE A 317 0.44 -10.48 -26.76
C PHE A 317 -0.85 -9.91 -27.36
N THR A 318 -1.25 -10.38 -28.55
CA THR A 318 -2.46 -9.93 -29.25
C THR A 318 -3.75 -10.35 -28.57
N ASP A 319 -3.71 -11.44 -27.81
CA ASP A 319 -4.82 -12.03 -27.06
C ASP A 319 -5.12 -11.34 -25.73
N LEU A 320 -4.24 -10.50 -25.22
CA LEU A 320 -4.48 -9.73 -23.99
C LEU A 320 -5.37 -8.51 -24.30
N ASP A 321 -6.37 -8.28 -23.49
CA ASP A 321 -7.30 -7.14 -23.57
C ASP A 321 -7.09 -6.21 -22.38
N LEU A 322 -6.04 -5.38 -22.42
CA LEU A 322 -5.66 -4.50 -21.33
C LEU A 322 -6.80 -3.62 -20.81
N PRO A 323 -7.65 -2.96 -21.65
CA PRO A 323 -8.79 -2.21 -21.14
C PRO A 323 -9.77 -3.05 -20.33
N HIS A 324 -10.10 -4.25 -20.79
CA HIS A 324 -10.95 -5.19 -20.06
C HIS A 324 -10.29 -5.62 -18.74
N ASP A 325 -8.98 -5.90 -18.77
CA ASP A 325 -8.24 -6.39 -17.61
C ASP A 325 -8.05 -5.31 -16.54
N VAL A 326 -7.92 -4.04 -16.95
CA VAL A 326 -7.97 -2.88 -16.03
C VAL A 326 -9.33 -2.81 -15.32
N GLN A 327 -10.44 -2.92 -16.05
CA GLN A 327 -11.78 -2.90 -15.45
C GLN A 327 -12.01 -4.09 -14.51
N ALA A 328 -11.54 -5.27 -14.90
CA ALA A 328 -11.63 -6.48 -14.10
C ALA A 328 -10.80 -6.38 -12.80
N PHE A 329 -9.58 -5.84 -12.91
CA PHE A 329 -8.70 -5.58 -11.77
C PHE A 329 -9.35 -4.66 -10.74
N TYR A 330 -9.85 -3.51 -11.16
CA TYR A 330 -10.50 -2.54 -10.27
C TYR A 330 -11.75 -3.11 -9.61
N ARG A 331 -12.54 -3.87 -10.33
CA ARG A 331 -13.73 -4.54 -9.78
C ARG A 331 -13.36 -5.59 -8.73
N THR A 332 -12.30 -6.36 -9.00
CA THR A 332 -11.87 -7.48 -8.14
C THR A 332 -11.16 -6.97 -6.88
N PHE A 333 -10.23 -6.04 -7.03
CA PHE A 333 -9.30 -5.65 -5.98
C PHE A 333 -9.67 -4.35 -5.25
N PHE A 334 -10.37 -3.45 -5.92
CA PHE A 334 -10.81 -2.19 -5.31
C PHE A 334 -12.32 -2.11 -5.11
N HIS A 335 -13.08 -3.14 -5.56
CA HIS A 335 -14.55 -3.14 -5.54
C HIS A 335 -15.15 -1.90 -6.21
N TYR A 336 -14.47 -1.40 -7.23
CA TYR A 336 -14.81 -0.20 -7.98
C TYR A 336 -15.06 -0.51 -9.45
N THR A 337 -16.16 -0.02 -10.00
CA THR A 337 -16.52 -0.22 -11.40
C THR A 337 -16.07 0.97 -12.23
N LEU A 338 -15.04 0.76 -13.06
CA LEU A 338 -14.61 1.72 -14.06
C LEU A 338 -15.52 1.66 -15.29
N ASN A 339 -15.82 2.81 -15.89
CA ASN A 339 -16.37 2.89 -17.24
C ASN A 339 -15.23 3.01 -18.28
N ASP A 340 -15.58 3.03 -19.57
CA ASP A 340 -14.59 3.09 -20.67
C ASP A 340 -13.80 4.41 -20.67
N ASP A 341 -14.42 5.55 -20.31
CA ASP A 341 -13.71 6.84 -20.19
C ASP A 341 -12.72 6.83 -19.03
N ASP A 342 -13.14 6.32 -17.86
CA ASP A 342 -12.24 6.15 -16.71
C ASP A 342 -11.04 5.27 -17.07
N THR A 343 -11.27 4.15 -17.76
CA THR A 343 -10.22 3.24 -18.22
C THR A 343 -9.26 3.93 -19.19
N ALA A 344 -9.79 4.64 -20.17
CA ALA A 344 -8.98 5.39 -21.14
C ALA A 344 -8.15 6.50 -20.46
N ARG A 345 -8.69 7.14 -19.40
CA ARG A 345 -7.96 8.15 -18.63
C ARG A 345 -6.78 7.54 -17.85
N ILE A 346 -6.99 6.40 -17.19
CA ILE A 346 -5.94 5.67 -16.48
C ILE A 346 -4.82 5.29 -17.44
N LEU A 347 -5.16 4.68 -18.57
CA LEU A 347 -4.19 4.28 -19.59
C LEU A 347 -3.43 5.46 -20.22
N ALA A 348 -4.02 6.65 -20.21
CA ALA A 348 -3.40 7.90 -20.70
C ALA A 348 -2.77 8.74 -19.58
N ALA A 349 -2.60 8.20 -18.36
CA ALA A 349 -2.11 8.92 -17.18
C ALA A 349 -2.86 10.24 -16.90
N ARG A 350 -4.18 10.23 -17.07
CA ARG A 350 -5.05 11.40 -16.83
C ARG A 350 -5.82 11.23 -15.52
N PRO A 351 -6.07 12.34 -14.79
CA PRO A 351 -6.92 12.29 -13.61
C PRO A 351 -8.35 11.87 -13.96
N PRO A 352 -9.15 11.42 -12.97
CA PRO A 352 -10.57 11.17 -13.17
C PRO A 352 -11.27 12.43 -13.71
N ALA A 353 -12.40 12.24 -14.38
CA ALA A 353 -13.26 13.36 -14.76
C ALA A 353 -13.71 14.12 -13.49
N PRO A 354 -13.87 15.47 -13.60
CA PRO A 354 -14.35 16.29 -12.49
C PRO A 354 -15.70 15.85 -11.94
#